data_e9bf32bc306c5fb7bb75afd02bb5fb45
#
_entry.id   e9bf32bc306c5fb7bb75afd02bb5fb45
#
_cell.length_a   1.000
_cell.length_b   1.000
_cell.length_c   1.000
_cell.angle_alpha   90.00
_cell.angle_beta   90.00
_cell.angle_gamma   90.00
#
_symmetry.space_group_name_H-M   'P 1'
#
loop_
_entity.id
_entity.type
_entity.pdbx_description
1 polymer ?
#
loop_
_entity_poly.entity_id
_entity_poly.type
_entity_poly.pdbx_seq_one_letter_code
_entity_poly.pdbx_strand_id
1 'polypeptide(L)'
;FRTIHEDLCNTIVNAPTKLSKITSLSVVGASLQSNNPCLRSRANADQIFDTSGVSTAIVRIPMVLGGDGHASKALRKNIRKRFVFSFRASSLEQPIFLDDVIDLLCETLKDGSPEGVFNLGGPASLTRRELIKIAGRSEGMNPILISLPLLSGYLLSWLLEKFQDE
;
A
#
# COMPACT_ATOMS: atom_id res chain seq x y z
N PHE A 1 -8.56 9.75 -8.51
CA PHE A 1 -7.40 8.86 -8.69
C PHE A 1 -6.70 9.10 -10.02
N ARG A 2 -7.43 9.20 -11.14
CA ARG A 2 -6.87 9.36 -12.47
C ARG A 2 -5.88 10.52 -12.55
N THR A 3 -6.30 11.73 -12.17
CA THR A 3 -5.45 12.94 -12.20
C THR A 3 -4.14 12.78 -11.42
N ILE A 4 -4.19 12.11 -10.25
CA ILE A 4 -3.00 11.94 -9.41
C ILE A 4 -2.08 10.84 -9.94
N HIS A 5 -2.64 9.74 -10.47
CA HIS A 5 -1.84 8.59 -10.85
C HIS A 5 -1.44 8.62 -12.33
N GLU A 6 -2.41 8.85 -13.22
CA GLU A 6 -2.22 8.70 -14.66
C GLU A 6 -1.74 10.01 -15.33
N ASP A 7 -2.42 11.15 -15.04
CA ASP A 7 -2.09 12.42 -15.70
C ASP A 7 -0.69 12.91 -15.28
N LEU A 8 -0.31 12.69 -14.00
CA LEU A 8 1.04 13.01 -13.53
C LEU A 8 2.10 12.16 -14.25
N CYS A 9 1.88 10.85 -14.40
CA CYS A 9 2.81 9.97 -15.10
C CYS A 9 2.97 10.38 -16.56
N ASN A 10 1.87 10.70 -17.24
CA ASN A 10 1.93 11.23 -18.61
C ASN A 10 2.71 12.54 -18.70
N THR A 11 2.55 13.44 -17.73
CA THR A 11 3.31 14.68 -17.67
C THR A 11 4.81 14.44 -17.50
N ILE A 12 5.19 13.47 -16.66
CA ILE A 12 6.60 13.10 -16.44
C ILE A 12 7.21 12.51 -17.71
N VAL A 13 6.53 11.56 -18.35
CA VAL A 13 7.03 10.89 -19.57
C VAL A 13 7.17 11.86 -20.73
N ASN A 14 6.24 12.81 -20.87
CA ASN A 14 6.24 13.81 -21.94
C ASN A 14 7.02 15.09 -21.59
N ALA A 15 7.73 15.12 -20.47
CA ALA A 15 8.53 16.26 -20.08
C ALA A 15 9.64 16.53 -21.14
N PRO A 16 9.97 17.80 -21.42
CA PRO A 16 11.00 18.14 -22.40
C PRO A 16 12.42 17.74 -21.97
N THR A 17 12.58 17.34 -20.72
CA THR A 17 13.84 16.86 -20.16
C THR A 17 14.05 15.39 -20.50
N LYS A 18 15.21 15.04 -21.05
CA LYS A 18 15.58 13.66 -21.33
C LYS A 18 15.78 12.90 -20.00
N LEU A 19 14.87 12.01 -19.70
CA LEU A 19 14.98 11.11 -18.55
C LEU A 19 15.88 9.93 -18.93
N SER A 20 16.84 9.62 -18.08
CA SER A 20 17.70 8.41 -18.23
C SER A 20 17.06 7.20 -17.61
N LYS A 21 16.33 7.38 -16.49
CA LYS A 21 15.68 6.31 -15.75
C LYS A 21 14.48 6.81 -14.96
N ILE A 22 13.49 5.95 -14.79
CA ILE A 22 12.32 6.15 -13.92
C ILE A 22 12.30 5.03 -12.88
N THR A 23 12.22 5.41 -11.60
CA THR A 23 11.89 4.47 -10.53
C THR A 23 10.56 4.91 -9.92
N SER A 24 9.56 4.02 -9.94
CA SER A 24 8.21 4.32 -9.46
C SER A 24 7.77 3.36 -8.37
N LEU A 25 7.17 3.93 -7.30
CA LEU A 25 6.49 3.14 -6.28
C LEU A 25 5.03 2.92 -6.67
N SER A 26 4.64 1.66 -6.70
CA SER A 26 3.27 1.22 -6.92
C SER A 26 2.77 0.34 -5.76
N VAL A 27 1.61 -0.26 -5.90
CA VAL A 27 1.00 -1.07 -4.84
C VAL A 27 0.84 -2.52 -5.27
N VAL A 28 1.07 -3.44 -4.37
CA VAL A 28 0.74 -4.86 -4.58
C VAL A 28 -0.75 -5.00 -4.86
N GLY A 29 -1.11 -5.77 -5.89
CA GLY A 29 -2.49 -5.93 -6.34
C GLY A 29 -2.95 -4.90 -7.38
N ALA A 30 -2.10 -3.97 -7.83
CA ALA A 30 -2.40 -3.13 -8.98
C ALA A 30 -2.68 -4.01 -10.22
N SER A 31 -3.86 -3.85 -10.81
CA SER A 31 -4.31 -4.64 -11.97
C SER A 31 -5.28 -3.81 -12.82
N LEU A 32 -5.12 -3.88 -14.14
CA LEU A 32 -6.00 -3.22 -15.10
C LEU A 32 -7.44 -3.74 -15.01
N GLN A 33 -7.61 -5.01 -14.61
CA GLN A 33 -8.90 -5.69 -14.44
C GLN A 33 -9.51 -5.48 -13.05
N SER A 34 -8.85 -4.70 -12.17
CA SER A 34 -9.37 -4.48 -10.83
C SER A 34 -10.69 -3.70 -10.83
N ASN A 35 -11.68 -4.18 -10.08
CA ASN A 35 -12.91 -3.45 -9.80
C ASN A 35 -12.68 -2.25 -8.86
N ASN A 36 -11.55 -2.24 -8.13
CA ASN A 36 -11.17 -1.10 -7.31
C ASN A 36 -10.54 0.01 -8.18
N PRO A 37 -11.18 1.19 -8.28
CA PRO A 37 -10.69 2.28 -9.13
C PRO A 37 -9.27 2.75 -8.78
N CYS A 38 -8.88 2.67 -7.51
CA CYS A 38 -7.54 3.04 -7.07
C CYS A 38 -6.48 2.06 -7.60
N LEU A 39 -6.72 0.75 -7.46
CA LEU A 39 -5.80 -0.29 -7.95
C LEU A 39 -5.71 -0.28 -9.48
N ARG A 40 -6.82 -0.04 -10.16
CA ARG A 40 -6.85 0.08 -11.62
C ARG A 40 -6.07 1.31 -12.10
N SER A 41 -6.27 2.47 -11.47
CA SER A 41 -5.54 3.70 -11.82
C SER A 41 -4.04 3.58 -11.54
N ARG A 42 -3.65 2.84 -10.49
CA ARG A 42 -2.23 2.51 -10.24
C ARG A 42 -1.65 1.62 -11.33
N ALA A 43 -2.39 0.61 -11.78
CA ALA A 43 -1.95 -0.24 -12.88
C ALA A 43 -1.82 0.51 -14.21
N ASN A 44 -2.73 1.45 -14.50
CA ASN A 44 -2.61 2.35 -15.64
C ASN A 44 -1.34 3.20 -15.57
N ALA A 45 -1.04 3.76 -14.40
CA ALA A 45 0.19 4.53 -14.17
C ALA A 45 1.45 3.67 -14.36
N ASP A 46 1.44 2.44 -13.84
CA ASP A 46 2.51 1.47 -14.07
C ASP A 46 2.72 1.24 -15.58
N GLN A 47 1.63 1.05 -16.34
CA GLN A 47 1.69 0.82 -17.78
C GLN A 47 2.24 2.03 -18.54
N ILE A 48 1.87 3.26 -18.15
CA ILE A 48 2.40 4.48 -18.78
C ILE A 48 3.92 4.53 -18.68
N PHE A 49 4.47 4.21 -17.51
CA PHE A 49 5.92 4.18 -17.32
C PHE A 49 6.58 3.00 -18.06
N ASP A 50 6.01 1.80 -17.98
CA ASP A 50 6.53 0.58 -18.61
C ASP A 50 6.61 0.70 -20.14
N THR A 51 5.67 1.42 -20.75
CA THR A 51 5.61 1.63 -22.21
C THR A 51 6.24 2.94 -22.68
N SER A 52 6.85 3.72 -21.79
CA SER A 52 7.40 5.06 -22.10
C SER A 52 8.65 5.04 -23.00
N GLY A 53 9.33 3.90 -23.11
CA GLY A 53 10.63 3.78 -23.77
C GLY A 53 11.79 4.30 -22.93
N VAL A 54 11.55 4.75 -21.69
CA VAL A 54 12.58 5.12 -20.70
C VAL A 54 12.90 3.89 -19.85
N SER A 55 14.17 3.68 -19.50
CA SER A 55 14.56 2.65 -18.53
C SER A 55 13.75 2.79 -17.26
N THR A 56 12.96 1.77 -16.90
CA THR A 56 11.96 1.90 -15.82
C THR A 56 12.00 0.73 -14.86
N ALA A 57 12.01 1.05 -13.55
CA ALA A 57 11.80 0.11 -12.46
C ALA A 57 10.52 0.48 -11.70
N ILE A 58 9.52 -0.40 -11.72
CA ILE A 58 8.25 -0.24 -11.01
C ILE A 58 8.22 -1.18 -9.83
N VAL A 59 8.26 -0.63 -8.63
CA VAL A 59 8.31 -1.39 -7.39
C VAL A 59 6.94 -1.37 -6.72
N ARG A 60 6.24 -2.50 -6.74
CA ARG A 60 4.96 -2.69 -6.06
C ARG A 60 5.20 -3.14 -4.63
N ILE A 61 4.82 -2.28 -3.70
CA ILE A 61 5.02 -2.51 -2.26
C ILE A 61 3.68 -2.72 -1.54
N PRO A 62 3.69 -3.50 -0.44
CA PRO A 62 2.53 -3.67 0.44
C PRO A 62 2.43 -2.49 1.43
N MET A 63 1.88 -2.75 2.62
CA MET A 63 1.84 -1.80 3.71
C MET A 63 3.27 -1.45 4.18
N VAL A 64 3.61 -0.18 4.15
CA VAL A 64 4.89 0.32 4.67
C VAL A 64 4.74 0.73 6.13
N LEU A 65 5.61 0.19 6.97
CA LEU A 65 5.74 0.55 8.39
C LEU A 65 7.05 1.30 8.63
N GLY A 66 7.04 2.21 9.57
CA GLY A 66 8.19 3.04 9.93
C GLY A 66 7.83 4.52 9.91
N GLY A 67 8.64 5.33 10.57
CA GLY A 67 8.46 6.76 10.66
C GLY A 67 7.06 7.19 11.09
N ASP A 68 6.61 8.31 10.52
CA ASP A 68 5.30 8.92 10.76
C ASP A 68 4.26 8.63 9.67
N GLY A 69 4.44 7.55 8.90
CA GLY A 69 3.53 7.11 7.86
C GLY A 69 2.12 6.77 8.39
N HIS A 70 1.12 6.86 7.52
CA HIS A 70 -0.28 6.61 7.89
C HIS A 70 -0.51 5.23 8.49
N ALA A 71 0.11 4.18 7.94
CA ALA A 71 -0.02 2.81 8.44
C ALA A 71 0.55 2.67 9.85
N SER A 72 1.73 3.25 10.10
CA SER A 72 2.37 3.26 11.42
C SER A 72 1.53 4.02 12.45
N LYS A 73 1.01 5.19 12.09
CA LYS A 73 0.12 5.97 12.96
C LYS A 73 -1.17 5.21 13.27
N ALA A 74 -1.79 4.59 12.28
CA ALA A 74 -2.99 3.78 12.46
C ALA A 74 -2.72 2.56 13.36
N LEU A 75 -1.59 1.88 13.18
CA LEU A 75 -1.18 0.75 14.00
C LEU A 75 -0.97 1.19 15.45
N ARG A 76 -0.18 2.25 15.69
CA ARG A 76 0.04 2.83 17.04
C ARG A 76 -1.28 3.24 17.71
N LYS A 77 -2.18 3.89 16.98
CA LYS A 77 -3.50 4.25 17.48
C LYS A 77 -4.31 3.02 17.91
N ASN A 78 -4.21 1.93 17.16
CA ASN A 78 -4.94 0.70 17.47
C ASN A 78 -4.37 -0.02 18.69
N ILE A 79 -3.05 -0.19 18.79
CA ILE A 79 -2.44 -0.91 19.92
C ILE A 79 -2.64 -0.22 21.29
N ARG A 80 -2.87 1.10 21.31
CA ARG A 80 -3.20 1.86 22.51
C ARG A 80 -4.62 1.64 23.01
N LYS A 81 -5.49 1.02 22.20
CA LYS A 81 -6.85 0.68 22.62
C LYS A 81 -6.88 -0.65 23.33
N ARG A 82 -7.69 -0.78 24.38
CA ARG A 82 -7.94 -2.06 25.05
C ARG A 82 -8.60 -3.08 24.09
N PHE A 83 -9.57 -2.61 23.30
CA PHE A 83 -10.28 -3.41 22.31
C PHE A 83 -10.05 -2.82 20.91
N VAL A 84 -9.62 -3.66 19.98
CA VAL A 84 -9.44 -3.32 18.58
C VAL A 84 -10.42 -4.12 17.75
N PHE A 85 -11.33 -3.45 17.08
CA PHE A 85 -12.27 -4.09 16.16
C PHE A 85 -11.66 -4.13 14.76
N SER A 86 -11.67 -5.27 14.12
CA SER A 86 -11.15 -5.42 12.76
C SER A 86 -12.00 -6.41 11.98
N PHE A 87 -12.32 -6.04 10.75
CA PHE A 87 -12.82 -7.00 9.77
C PHE A 87 -11.63 -7.84 9.27
N ARG A 88 -11.87 -9.13 9.01
CA ARG A 88 -10.84 -10.04 8.47
C ARG A 88 -9.56 -10.08 9.30
N ALA A 89 -9.66 -10.29 10.61
CA ALA A 89 -8.49 -10.37 11.50
C ALA A 89 -7.48 -11.48 11.12
N SER A 90 -7.90 -12.46 10.30
CA SER A 90 -7.08 -13.53 9.75
C SER A 90 -6.49 -13.23 8.37
N SER A 91 -6.77 -12.05 7.78
CA SER A 91 -6.13 -11.68 6.51
C SER A 91 -4.62 -11.59 6.67
N LEU A 92 -3.89 -12.16 5.71
CA LEU A 92 -2.44 -12.08 5.66
C LEU A 92 -2.01 -10.70 5.15
N GLU A 93 -1.02 -10.17 5.81
CA GLU A 93 -0.35 -8.92 5.46
C GLU A 93 1.16 -9.19 5.51
N GLN A 94 1.90 -8.58 4.61
CA GLN A 94 3.35 -8.73 4.52
C GLN A 94 3.99 -7.35 4.55
N PRO A 95 3.92 -6.64 5.71
CA PRO A 95 4.42 -5.29 5.82
C PRO A 95 5.92 -5.22 5.59
N ILE A 96 6.38 -4.12 4.98
CA ILE A 96 7.79 -3.81 4.77
C ILE A 96 8.17 -2.57 5.57
N PHE A 97 9.40 -2.47 6.04
CA PHE A 97 9.90 -1.27 6.71
C PHE A 97 10.26 -0.18 5.69
N LEU A 98 10.08 1.08 6.12
CA LEU A 98 10.37 2.25 5.29
C LEU A 98 11.84 2.29 4.85
N ASP A 99 12.76 1.94 5.73
CA ASP A 99 14.19 1.95 5.43
C ASP A 99 14.55 0.95 4.34
N ASP A 100 13.97 -0.27 4.37
CA ASP A 100 14.13 -1.27 3.32
C ASP A 100 13.60 -0.78 1.96
N VAL A 101 12.51 0.00 1.96
CA VAL A 101 11.96 0.60 0.74
C VAL A 101 12.91 1.66 0.19
N ILE A 102 13.48 2.51 1.07
CA ILE A 102 14.43 3.56 0.67
C ILE A 102 15.68 2.94 0.09
N ASP A 103 16.25 1.94 0.75
CA ASP A 103 17.45 1.23 0.28
C ASP A 103 17.22 0.61 -1.10
N LEU A 104 16.07 -0.05 -1.29
CA LEU A 104 15.72 -0.60 -2.59
C LEU A 104 15.58 0.47 -3.67
N LEU A 105 14.92 1.59 -3.38
CA LEU A 105 14.81 2.69 -4.34
C LEU A 105 16.17 3.23 -4.74
N CYS A 106 17.09 3.37 -3.78
CA CYS A 106 18.47 3.78 -4.06
C CYS A 106 19.18 2.76 -4.97
N GLU A 107 18.94 1.47 -4.74
CA GLU A 107 19.52 0.41 -5.60
C GLU A 107 18.94 0.44 -7.02
N THR A 108 17.64 0.67 -7.17
CA THR A 108 17.01 0.72 -8.51
C THR A 108 17.42 1.94 -9.33
N LEU A 109 17.98 2.99 -8.71
CA LEU A 109 18.47 4.18 -9.39
C LEU A 109 19.93 4.05 -9.89
N LYS A 110 20.65 3.00 -9.49
CA LYS A 110 22.01 2.77 -9.94
C LYS A 110 22.07 2.34 -11.41
N ASP A 111 23.16 2.67 -12.07
CA ASP A 111 23.41 2.21 -13.44
C ASP A 111 23.47 0.67 -13.48
N GLY A 112 22.83 0.10 -14.50
CA GLY A 112 22.76 -1.35 -14.67
C GLY A 112 21.79 -2.07 -13.71
N SER A 113 21.04 -1.35 -12.88
CA SER A 113 20.00 -1.97 -12.05
C SER A 113 18.87 -2.53 -12.91
N PRO A 114 18.19 -3.60 -12.45
CA PRO A 114 17.15 -4.28 -13.22
C PRO A 114 15.98 -3.35 -13.56
N GLU A 115 15.37 -3.61 -14.73
CA GLU A 115 14.19 -2.92 -15.23
C GLU A 115 12.96 -3.82 -15.13
N GLY A 116 11.79 -3.22 -15.18
CA GLY A 116 10.50 -3.92 -15.18
C GLY A 116 9.72 -3.78 -13.88
N VAL A 117 8.75 -4.67 -13.68
CA VAL A 117 7.81 -4.63 -12.55
C VAL A 117 8.21 -5.65 -11.49
N PHE A 118 8.47 -5.17 -10.27
CA PHE A 118 8.86 -5.98 -9.13
C PHE A 118 7.81 -5.92 -8.04
N ASN A 119 7.40 -7.08 -7.52
CA ASN A 119 6.59 -7.15 -6.32
C ASN A 119 7.52 -7.39 -5.12
N LEU A 120 7.48 -6.48 -4.17
CA LEU A 120 8.27 -6.54 -2.96
C LEU A 120 7.36 -6.82 -1.78
N GLY A 121 7.85 -7.58 -0.80
CA GLY A 121 7.16 -7.84 0.45
C GLY A 121 8.16 -7.80 1.60
N GLY A 122 7.68 -7.60 2.82
CA GLY A 122 8.51 -7.74 4.00
C GLY A 122 8.92 -9.19 4.25
N PRO A 123 9.80 -9.45 5.22
CA PRO A 123 10.39 -10.77 5.45
C PRO A 123 9.41 -11.81 6.00
N ALA A 124 8.26 -11.39 6.53
CA ALA A 124 7.29 -12.29 7.13
C ALA A 124 5.85 -11.94 6.72
N SER A 125 5.09 -12.98 6.39
CA SER A 125 3.64 -12.88 6.21
C SER A 125 2.95 -13.14 7.54
N LEU A 126 2.19 -12.16 8.02
CA LEU A 126 1.53 -12.15 9.33
C LEU A 126 0.04 -11.95 9.15
N THR A 127 -0.76 -12.58 9.99
CA THR A 127 -2.16 -12.18 10.09
C THR A 127 -2.26 -10.78 10.71
N ARG A 128 -3.32 -10.04 10.40
CA ARG A 128 -3.58 -8.74 11.03
C ARG A 128 -3.62 -8.85 12.56
N ARG A 129 -4.09 -9.97 13.09
CA ARG A 129 -4.09 -10.27 14.52
C ARG A 129 -2.66 -10.36 15.08
N GLU A 130 -1.78 -11.08 14.40
CA GLU A 130 -0.38 -11.22 14.80
C GLU A 130 0.36 -9.89 14.72
N LEU A 131 0.16 -9.13 13.65
CA LEU A 131 0.76 -7.80 13.49
C LEU A 131 0.39 -6.88 14.66
N ILE A 132 -0.89 -6.80 15.03
CA ILE A 132 -1.36 -5.98 16.15
C ILE A 132 -0.80 -6.48 17.48
N LYS A 133 -0.71 -7.79 17.69
CA LYS A 133 -0.12 -8.37 18.90
C LYS A 133 1.38 -8.08 19.01
N ILE A 134 2.13 -8.26 17.91
CA ILE A 134 3.57 -7.98 17.89
C ILE A 134 3.83 -6.50 18.18
N ALA A 135 3.14 -5.62 17.46
CA ALA A 135 3.25 -4.18 17.66
C ALA A 135 2.82 -3.74 19.09
N GLY A 136 1.79 -4.36 19.65
CA GLY A 136 1.39 -4.11 21.03
C GLY A 136 2.47 -4.50 22.02
N ARG A 137 3.03 -5.69 21.89
CA ARG A 137 4.11 -6.17 22.77
C ARG A 137 5.35 -5.29 22.73
N SER A 138 5.74 -4.77 21.56
CA SER A 138 6.90 -3.89 21.42
C SER A 138 6.75 -2.55 22.16
N GLU A 139 5.50 -2.10 22.40
CA GLU A 139 5.19 -0.89 23.18
C GLU A 139 4.65 -1.22 24.60
N GLY A 140 4.78 -2.46 25.08
CA GLY A 140 4.28 -2.88 26.40
C GLY A 140 2.75 -2.91 26.50
N MET A 141 2.04 -2.95 25.37
CA MET A 141 0.59 -2.97 25.29
C MET A 141 0.08 -4.39 25.00
N ASN A 142 -1.13 -4.71 25.43
CA ASN A 142 -1.77 -5.99 25.14
C ASN A 142 -3.22 -5.81 24.62
N PRO A 143 -3.38 -5.30 23.39
CA PRO A 143 -4.70 -5.07 22.81
C PRO A 143 -5.43 -6.38 22.53
N ILE A 144 -6.73 -6.41 22.82
CA ILE A 144 -7.62 -7.53 22.51
C ILE A 144 -8.25 -7.25 21.15
N LEU A 145 -7.90 -8.05 20.14
CA LEU A 145 -8.48 -7.91 18.81
C LEU A 145 -9.75 -8.74 18.67
N ILE A 146 -10.86 -8.06 18.39
CA ILE A 146 -12.18 -8.62 18.13
C ILE A 146 -12.40 -8.62 16.62
N SER A 147 -12.52 -9.83 16.05
CA SER A 147 -12.84 -9.99 14.62
C SER A 147 -14.32 -9.84 14.38
N LEU A 148 -14.67 -8.91 13.49
CA LEU A 148 -16.05 -8.72 13.05
C LEU A 148 -16.28 -9.45 11.73
N PRO A 149 -17.42 -10.12 11.54
CA PRO A 149 -17.82 -10.68 10.26
C PRO A 149 -18.00 -9.56 9.21
N LEU A 150 -17.65 -9.82 7.95
CA LEU A 150 -17.82 -8.82 6.87
C LEU A 150 -19.28 -8.40 6.69
N LEU A 151 -20.22 -9.33 6.87
CA LEU A 151 -21.66 -9.06 6.80
C LEU A 151 -22.08 -7.94 7.75
N SER A 152 -21.50 -7.87 8.96
CA SER A 152 -21.81 -6.79 9.90
C SER A 152 -21.32 -5.42 9.42
N GLY A 153 -20.23 -5.38 8.65
CA GLY A 153 -19.72 -4.17 8.01
C GLY A 153 -20.64 -3.67 6.90
N TYR A 154 -21.14 -4.56 6.06
CA TYR A 154 -22.11 -4.20 5.01
C TYR A 154 -23.44 -3.72 5.60
N LEU A 155 -23.92 -4.36 6.66
CA LEU A 155 -25.14 -3.94 7.35
C LEU A 155 -24.98 -2.54 7.97
N LEU A 156 -23.83 -2.29 8.58
CA LEU A 156 -23.54 -1.00 9.21
C LEU A 156 -23.40 0.12 8.17
N SER A 157 -22.70 -0.13 7.04
CA SER A 157 -22.58 0.86 5.96
C SER A 157 -23.95 1.17 5.33
N TRP A 158 -24.77 0.14 5.07
CA TRP A 158 -26.12 0.33 4.56
C TRP A 158 -27.02 1.14 5.51
N LEU A 159 -26.92 0.89 6.82
CA LEU A 159 -27.63 1.69 7.82
C LEU A 159 -27.16 3.14 7.84
N LEU A 160 -25.83 3.37 7.80
CA LEU A 160 -25.27 4.73 7.83
C LEU A 160 -25.62 5.53 6.57
N GLU A 161 -25.61 4.91 5.39
CA GLU A 161 -26.05 5.55 4.15
C GLU A 161 -27.52 6.01 4.24
N LYS A 162 -28.38 5.16 4.82
CA LYS A 162 -29.80 5.49 4.97
C LYS A 162 -30.08 6.65 5.94
N PHE A 163 -29.19 6.91 6.90
CA PHE A 163 -29.29 8.05 7.82
C PHE A 163 -28.57 9.32 7.32
N GLN A 164 -27.83 9.27 6.23
CA GLN A 164 -27.20 10.43 5.60
C GLN A 164 -28.09 11.06 4.50
N ASP A 165 -29.11 10.35 4.04
CA ASP A 165 -30.07 10.81 3.02
C ASP A 165 -31.32 11.45 3.62
N GLU A 166 -31.39 11.63 4.95
CA GLU A 166 -32.39 12.43 5.67
C GLU A 166 -31.76 13.76 6.18
#